data_26ab6ebec26646010e893149c78bde22
#
_entry.id   26ab6ebec26646010e893149c78bde22
#
_cell.length_a   1.000
_cell.length_b   1.000
_cell.length_c   1.000
_cell.angle_alpha   90.00
_cell.angle_beta   90.00
_cell.angle_gamma   90.00
#
_symmetry.space_group_name_H-M   'P 1'
#
loop_
_entity.id
_entity.type
_entity.pdbx_description
1 polymer ?
#
loop_
_entity_poly.entity_id
_entity_poly.type
_entity_poly.pdbx_seq_one_letter_code
_entity_poly.pdbx_strand_id
1 'polypeptide(L)'
;MRPATGSDAVDAIIYAAHRIRITTGAALREHGLSLSSLKLLRALADGDRSMREVSQALHVSPRTITDMIDGLEAHGLVARCPHPSDRRVTRLHLTQAGTHELVGASTAAERVAAAAIGALDQAEQHVLRSLLERVCVPAGESAG
;
A
#
# COMPACT_ATOMS: atom_id res chain seq x y z
N MET A 1 23.74 -29.73 -8.36
CA MET A 1 22.62 -28.82 -8.09
C MET A 1 21.93 -29.30 -6.81
N ARG A 2 22.05 -28.53 -5.72
CA ARG A 2 21.34 -28.86 -4.47
C ARG A 2 19.85 -28.68 -4.72
N PRO A 3 18.98 -29.58 -4.25
CA PRO A 3 17.55 -29.35 -4.30
C PRO A 3 17.21 -28.07 -3.51
N ALA A 4 16.39 -27.19 -4.08
CA ALA A 4 15.93 -25.99 -3.40
C ALA A 4 15.18 -26.41 -2.13
N THR A 5 15.60 -25.88 -1.00
CA THR A 5 14.93 -26.12 0.29
C THR A 5 13.79 -25.11 0.46
N GLY A 6 12.82 -25.41 1.34
CA GLY A 6 11.77 -24.43 1.67
C GLY A 6 12.35 -23.10 2.19
N SER A 7 13.53 -23.14 2.83
CA SER A 7 14.26 -21.95 3.26
C SER A 7 14.70 -21.08 2.06
N ASP A 8 15.22 -21.69 0.99
CA ASP A 8 15.70 -20.95 -0.18
C ASP A 8 14.55 -20.19 -0.86
N ALA A 9 13.34 -20.76 -0.90
CA ALA A 9 12.16 -20.10 -1.44
C ALA A 9 11.71 -18.92 -0.56
N VAL A 10 11.73 -19.07 0.76
CA VAL A 10 11.40 -18.00 1.70
C VAL A 10 12.40 -16.86 1.59
N ASP A 11 13.69 -17.17 1.54
CA ASP A 11 14.75 -16.17 1.38
C ASP A 11 14.62 -15.41 0.05
N ALA A 12 14.27 -16.09 -1.04
CA ALA A 12 14.00 -15.47 -2.33
C ALA A 12 12.79 -14.52 -2.26
N ILE A 13 11.71 -14.91 -1.59
CA ILE A 13 10.53 -14.05 -1.39
C ILE A 13 10.89 -12.81 -0.57
N ILE A 14 11.60 -12.98 0.54
CA ILE A 14 12.03 -11.87 1.41
C ILE A 14 12.92 -10.91 0.63
N TYR A 15 13.89 -11.42 -0.13
CA TYR A 15 14.79 -10.61 -0.93
C TYR A 15 14.03 -9.83 -2.02
N ALA A 16 13.15 -10.50 -2.77
CA ALA A 16 12.34 -9.88 -3.80
C ALA A 16 11.44 -8.77 -3.23
N ALA A 17 10.73 -9.06 -2.13
CA ALA A 17 9.87 -8.08 -1.45
C ALA A 17 10.66 -6.88 -0.95
N HIS A 18 11.85 -7.10 -0.38
CA HIS A 18 12.74 -6.03 0.07
C HIS A 18 13.20 -5.13 -1.10
N ARG A 19 13.63 -5.74 -2.21
CA ARG A 19 14.06 -5.01 -3.42
C ARG A 19 12.94 -4.17 -4.00
N ILE A 20 11.74 -4.74 -4.17
CA ILE A 20 10.56 -4.03 -4.68
C ILE A 20 10.20 -2.87 -3.76
N ARG A 21 10.21 -3.07 -2.45
CA ARG A 21 9.92 -2.02 -1.47
C ARG A 21 10.90 -0.86 -1.54
N ILE A 22 12.20 -1.12 -1.67
CA ILE A 22 13.22 -0.08 -1.80
C ILE A 22 13.04 0.73 -3.08
N THR A 23 12.87 0.05 -4.22
CA THR A 23 12.72 0.72 -5.52
C THR A 23 11.41 1.50 -5.61
N THR A 24 10.31 0.95 -5.09
CA THR A 24 9.04 1.68 -4.99
C THR A 24 9.17 2.89 -4.08
N GLY A 25 9.79 2.74 -2.91
CA GLY A 25 10.02 3.86 -2.00
C GLY A 25 10.90 4.96 -2.61
N ALA A 26 11.88 4.61 -3.43
CA ALA A 26 12.70 5.59 -4.15
C ALA A 26 11.87 6.38 -5.18
N ALA A 27 11.04 5.70 -5.97
CA ALA A 27 10.16 6.34 -6.94
C ALA A 27 9.11 7.25 -6.27
N LEU A 28 8.56 6.83 -5.15
CA LEU A 28 7.56 7.61 -4.40
C LEU A 28 8.15 8.86 -3.73
N ARG A 29 9.43 8.88 -3.40
CA ARG A 29 10.08 10.07 -2.82
C ARG A 29 10.08 11.27 -3.77
N GLU A 30 10.08 11.05 -5.08
CA GLU A 30 9.94 12.12 -6.08
C GLU A 30 8.57 12.83 -5.97
N HIS A 31 7.58 12.14 -5.42
CA HIS A 31 6.24 12.65 -5.11
C HIS A 31 6.09 13.10 -3.64
N GLY A 32 7.17 13.11 -2.86
CA GLY A 32 7.10 13.42 -1.43
C GLY A 32 6.32 12.40 -0.60
N LEU A 33 6.11 11.19 -1.12
CA LEU A 33 5.30 10.14 -0.50
C LEU A 33 6.13 8.94 -0.06
N SER A 34 5.64 8.25 0.97
CA SER A 34 6.04 6.90 1.34
C SER A 34 5.06 5.87 0.78
N LEU A 35 5.42 4.59 0.82
CA LEU A 35 4.49 3.52 0.45
C LEU A 35 3.24 3.51 1.34
N SER A 36 3.39 3.80 2.63
CA SER A 36 2.28 3.91 3.57
C SER A 36 1.37 5.10 3.25
N SER A 37 1.96 6.25 2.91
CA SER A 37 1.20 7.43 2.47
C SER A 37 0.42 7.15 1.18
N LEU A 38 1.02 6.46 0.20
CA LEU A 38 0.32 6.05 -1.02
C LEU A 38 -0.88 5.15 -0.71
N LYS A 39 -0.71 4.17 0.19
CA LYS A 39 -1.82 3.30 0.62
C LYS A 39 -2.94 4.09 1.28
N LEU A 40 -2.61 5.09 2.09
CA LEU A 40 -3.59 5.96 2.74
C LEU A 40 -4.36 6.79 1.71
N LEU A 41 -3.67 7.44 0.77
CA LEU A 41 -4.34 8.19 -0.30
C LEU A 41 -5.26 7.30 -1.14
N ARG A 42 -4.84 6.07 -1.46
CA ARG A 42 -5.68 5.07 -2.14
C ARG A 42 -6.93 4.71 -1.34
N ALA A 43 -6.79 4.54 -0.02
CA ALA A 43 -7.94 4.24 0.84
C ALA A 43 -8.98 5.38 0.88
N LEU A 44 -8.55 6.63 0.64
CA LEU A 44 -9.44 7.80 0.58
C LEU A 44 -9.98 8.09 -0.83
N ALA A 45 -9.46 7.44 -1.86
CA ALA A 45 -9.86 7.70 -3.25
C ALA A 45 -11.33 7.32 -3.52
N ASP A 46 -11.84 6.31 -2.82
CA ASP A 46 -13.22 5.82 -2.96
C ASP A 46 -14.23 6.60 -2.11
N GLY A 47 -13.77 7.57 -1.34
CA GLY A 47 -14.62 8.42 -0.50
C GLY A 47 -14.02 8.70 0.88
N ASP A 48 -14.65 9.63 1.58
CA ASP A 48 -14.24 10.05 2.91
C ASP A 48 -14.32 8.89 3.92
N ARG A 49 -13.31 8.81 4.79
CA ARG A 49 -13.20 7.80 5.84
C ARG A 49 -12.89 8.42 7.19
N SER A 50 -13.33 7.79 8.26
CA SER A 50 -12.89 8.15 9.61
C SER A 50 -11.44 7.71 9.86
N MET A 51 -10.80 8.30 10.85
CA MET A 51 -9.46 7.89 11.32
C MET A 51 -9.41 6.40 11.66
N ARG A 52 -10.47 5.88 12.29
CA ARG A 52 -10.60 4.47 12.68
C ARG A 52 -10.68 3.55 11.46
N GLU A 53 -11.50 3.88 10.47
CA GLU A 53 -11.63 3.09 9.24
C GLU A 53 -10.29 3.00 8.49
N VAL A 54 -9.54 4.11 8.41
CA VAL A 54 -8.22 4.11 7.76
C VAL A 54 -7.21 3.30 8.57
N SER A 55 -7.19 3.45 9.90
CA SER A 55 -6.33 2.66 10.79
C SER A 55 -6.55 1.15 10.62
N GLN A 56 -7.81 0.73 10.56
CA GLN A 56 -8.19 -0.67 10.33
C GLN A 56 -7.78 -1.15 8.93
N ALA A 57 -8.06 -0.36 7.89
CA ALA A 57 -7.76 -0.72 6.50
C ALA A 57 -6.24 -0.87 6.25
N LEU A 58 -5.43 -0.05 6.91
CA LEU A 58 -3.97 -0.09 6.77
C LEU A 58 -3.27 -1.01 7.79
N HIS A 59 -4.00 -1.58 8.75
CA HIS A 59 -3.46 -2.40 9.84
C HIS A 59 -2.35 -1.69 10.63
N VAL A 60 -2.53 -0.42 10.93
CA VAL A 60 -1.58 0.39 11.71
C VAL A 60 -2.26 1.02 12.93
N SER A 61 -1.46 1.43 13.91
CA SER A 61 -2.00 2.03 15.13
C SER A 61 -2.65 3.39 14.86
N PRO A 62 -3.61 3.82 15.69
CA PRO A 62 -4.22 5.15 15.61
C PRO A 62 -3.18 6.29 15.68
N ARG A 63 -2.13 6.12 16.45
CA ARG A 63 -1.03 7.09 16.55
C ARG A 63 -0.29 7.23 15.22
N THR A 64 0.05 6.11 14.60
CA THR A 64 0.72 6.10 13.30
C THR A 64 -0.12 6.79 12.23
N ILE A 65 -1.45 6.56 12.24
CA ILE A 65 -2.36 7.25 11.32
C ILE A 65 -2.37 8.75 11.57
N THR A 66 -2.41 9.18 12.82
CA THR A 66 -2.38 10.61 13.17
C THR A 66 -1.13 11.28 12.61
N ASP A 67 0.04 10.71 12.85
CA ASP A 67 1.32 11.25 12.34
C ASP A 67 1.35 11.30 10.80
N MET A 68 0.82 10.28 10.13
CA MET A 68 0.73 10.24 8.67
C MET A 68 -0.22 11.31 8.12
N ILE A 69 -1.39 11.46 8.74
CA ILE A 69 -2.39 12.47 8.34
C ILE A 69 -1.86 13.87 8.54
N ASP A 70 -1.20 14.15 9.67
CA ASP A 70 -0.58 15.45 9.96
C ASP A 70 0.42 15.83 8.85
N GLY A 71 1.25 14.88 8.41
CA GLY A 71 2.17 15.09 7.31
C GLY A 71 1.48 15.35 5.96
N LEU A 72 0.46 14.59 5.63
CA LEU A 72 -0.27 14.74 4.37
C LEU A 72 -1.13 16.01 4.35
N GLU A 73 -1.71 16.39 5.48
CA GLU A 73 -2.48 17.62 5.63
C GLU A 73 -1.58 18.86 5.52
N ALA A 74 -0.37 18.81 6.10
CA ALA A 74 0.62 19.87 5.96
C ALA A 74 1.04 20.10 4.50
N HIS A 75 0.99 19.07 3.65
CA HIS A 75 1.23 19.16 2.21
C HIS A 75 -0.05 19.43 1.39
N GLY A 76 -1.19 19.60 2.04
CA GLY A 76 -2.46 19.90 1.38
C GLY A 76 -3.06 18.73 0.59
N LEU A 77 -2.63 17.48 0.83
CA LEU A 77 -3.08 16.30 0.08
C LEU A 77 -4.33 15.65 0.70
N VAL A 78 -4.50 15.82 2.00
CA VAL A 78 -5.63 15.35 2.79
C VAL A 78 -6.16 16.50 3.62
N ALA A 79 -7.45 16.51 3.88
CA ALA A 79 -8.10 17.45 4.79
C ALA A 79 -8.93 16.71 5.83
N ARG A 80 -8.97 17.25 7.06
CA ARG A 80 -9.90 16.82 8.10
C ARG A 80 -11.19 17.61 8.01
N CYS A 81 -12.31 16.94 8.06
CA CYS A 81 -13.62 17.56 8.12
C CYS A 81 -14.49 16.88 9.19
N PRO A 82 -15.39 17.62 9.85
CA PRO A 82 -16.32 17.04 10.78
C PRO A 82 -17.33 16.17 10.03
N HIS A 83 -17.76 15.07 10.67
CA HIS A 83 -18.84 14.25 10.13
C HIS A 83 -20.15 15.06 10.08
N PRO A 84 -20.96 14.96 9.00
CA PRO A 84 -22.20 15.76 8.86
C PRO A 84 -23.20 15.61 10.00
N SER A 85 -23.30 14.42 10.59
CA SER A 85 -24.27 14.09 11.64
C SER A 85 -23.67 13.95 13.04
N ASP A 86 -22.34 13.87 13.18
CA ASP A 86 -21.65 13.79 14.48
C ASP A 86 -20.31 14.53 14.44
N ARG A 87 -20.30 15.74 14.99
CA ARG A 87 -19.11 16.60 15.05
C ARG A 87 -17.96 16.03 15.89
N ARG A 88 -18.21 14.96 16.65
CA ARG A 88 -17.16 14.26 17.43
C ARG A 88 -16.33 13.33 16.54
N VAL A 89 -16.83 12.98 15.37
CA VAL A 89 -16.16 12.11 14.40
C VAL A 89 -15.49 12.96 13.35
N THR A 90 -14.17 12.85 13.26
CA THR A 90 -13.38 13.46 12.19
C THR A 90 -13.35 12.53 10.99
N ARG A 91 -13.68 13.07 9.82
CA ARG A 91 -13.53 12.39 8.54
C ARG A 91 -12.30 12.93 7.82
N LEU A 92 -11.69 12.07 7.05
CA LEU A 92 -10.56 12.38 6.18
C LEU A 92 -11.05 12.44 4.75
N HIS A 93 -10.66 13.50 4.09
CA HIS A 93 -11.02 13.78 2.70
C HIS A 93 -9.77 13.89 1.84
N LEU A 94 -9.76 13.24 0.68
CA LEU A 94 -8.71 13.41 -0.31
C LEU A 94 -8.96 14.71 -1.08
N THR A 95 -8.01 15.65 -1.02
CA THR A 95 -8.11 16.92 -1.73
C THR A 95 -7.89 16.76 -3.23
N GLN A 96 -8.18 17.78 -4.02
CA GLN A 96 -7.87 17.79 -5.45
C GLN A 96 -6.36 17.63 -5.69
N ALA A 97 -5.52 18.29 -4.89
CA ALA A 97 -4.08 18.11 -4.93
C ALA A 97 -3.67 16.69 -4.56
N GLY A 98 -4.32 16.10 -3.54
CA GLY A 98 -4.14 14.71 -3.15
C GLY A 98 -4.51 13.72 -4.26
N THR A 99 -5.60 13.96 -4.97
CA THR A 99 -6.02 13.14 -6.13
C THR A 99 -4.99 13.23 -7.25
N HIS A 100 -4.49 14.40 -7.56
CA HIS A 100 -3.46 14.60 -8.59
C HIS A 100 -2.16 13.86 -8.23
N GLU A 101 -1.70 14.03 -6.99
CA GLU A 101 -0.49 13.38 -6.50
C GLU A 101 -0.64 11.85 -6.44
N LEU A 102 -1.82 11.35 -6.06
CA LEU A 102 -2.13 9.92 -6.06
C LEU A 102 -1.99 9.30 -7.47
N VAL A 103 -2.43 9.98 -8.51
CA VAL A 103 -2.30 9.50 -9.90
C VAL A 103 -0.82 9.38 -10.28
N GLY A 104 -0.03 10.42 -10.05
CA GLY A 104 1.40 10.43 -10.34
C GLY A 104 2.17 9.34 -9.57
N ALA A 105 1.95 9.26 -8.27
CA ALA A 105 2.58 8.28 -7.41
C ALA A 105 2.16 6.84 -7.74
N SER A 106 0.89 6.61 -8.10
CA SER A 106 0.42 5.30 -8.54
C SER A 106 1.09 4.86 -9.84
N THR A 107 1.21 5.76 -10.81
CA THR A 107 1.92 5.50 -12.06
C THR A 107 3.39 5.16 -11.82
N ALA A 108 4.06 5.88 -10.92
CA ALA A 108 5.44 5.60 -10.54
C ALA A 108 5.59 4.20 -9.90
N ALA A 109 4.68 3.85 -8.98
CA ALA A 109 4.66 2.53 -8.34
C ALA A 109 4.39 1.40 -9.35
N GLU A 110 3.47 1.61 -10.29
CA GLU A 110 3.15 0.65 -11.35
C GLU A 110 4.34 0.40 -12.29
N ARG A 111 5.11 1.43 -12.63
CA ARG A 111 6.35 1.28 -13.41
C ARG A 111 7.37 0.40 -12.69
N VAL A 112 7.54 0.60 -11.39
CA VAL A 112 8.44 -0.23 -10.58
C VAL A 112 7.95 -1.68 -10.55
N ALA A 113 6.65 -1.89 -10.36
CA ALA A 113 6.05 -3.22 -10.36
C ALA A 113 6.24 -3.91 -11.72
N ALA A 114 5.97 -3.22 -12.82
CA ALA A 114 6.17 -3.75 -14.17
C ALA A 114 7.65 -4.13 -14.44
N ALA A 115 8.60 -3.29 -14.00
CA ALA A 115 10.02 -3.58 -14.14
C ALA A 115 10.46 -4.78 -13.28
N ALA A 116 9.89 -4.93 -12.07
CA ALA A 116 10.23 -6.03 -11.18
C ALA A 116 9.86 -7.41 -11.71
N ILE A 117 8.76 -7.50 -12.45
CA ILE A 117 8.24 -8.77 -13.01
C ILE A 117 8.36 -8.84 -14.54
N GLY A 118 9.02 -7.86 -15.16
CA GLY A 118 9.11 -7.76 -16.63
C GLY A 118 9.90 -8.86 -17.32
N ALA A 119 10.68 -9.64 -16.58
CA ALA A 119 11.36 -10.84 -17.08
C ALA A 119 10.43 -12.06 -17.17
N LEU A 120 9.24 -11.99 -16.55
CA LEU A 120 8.25 -13.08 -16.55
C LEU A 120 7.21 -12.84 -17.63
N ASP A 121 6.85 -13.91 -18.34
CA ASP A 121 5.70 -13.86 -19.22
C ASP A 121 4.37 -13.84 -18.43
N GLN A 122 3.25 -13.66 -19.14
CA GLN A 122 1.93 -13.54 -18.50
C GLN A 122 1.51 -14.79 -17.73
N ALA A 123 1.85 -15.97 -18.24
CA ALA A 123 1.55 -17.25 -17.57
C ALA A 123 2.38 -17.41 -16.30
N GLU A 124 3.66 -17.08 -16.36
CA GLU A 124 4.57 -17.10 -15.20
C GLU A 124 4.15 -16.10 -14.11
N GLN A 125 3.71 -14.89 -14.50
CA GLN A 125 3.15 -13.90 -13.56
C GLN A 125 1.90 -14.44 -12.86
N HIS A 126 1.01 -15.11 -13.60
CA HIS A 126 -0.19 -15.72 -13.03
C HIS A 126 0.16 -16.84 -12.02
N VAL A 127 1.10 -17.70 -12.38
CA VAL A 127 1.58 -18.78 -11.50
C VAL A 127 2.22 -18.21 -10.25
N LEU A 128 3.11 -17.21 -10.38
CA LEU A 128 3.76 -16.54 -9.26
C LEU A 128 2.72 -15.95 -8.29
N ARG A 129 1.74 -15.23 -8.81
CA ARG A 129 0.66 -14.66 -8.00
C ARG A 129 -0.09 -15.75 -7.21
N SER A 130 -0.51 -16.80 -7.91
CA SER A 130 -1.25 -17.91 -7.30
C SER A 130 -0.46 -18.62 -6.19
N LEU A 131 0.86 -18.79 -6.38
CA LEU A 131 1.73 -19.38 -5.38
C LEU A 131 1.90 -18.49 -4.15
N LEU A 132 2.09 -17.18 -4.35
CA LEU A 132 2.22 -16.21 -3.26
C LEU A 132 0.93 -16.09 -2.45
N GLU A 133 -0.23 -16.09 -3.10
CA GLU A 133 -1.53 -16.08 -2.41
C GLU A 133 -1.68 -17.27 -1.48
N ARG A 134 -1.24 -18.46 -1.88
CA ARG A 134 -1.26 -19.68 -1.04
C ARG A 134 -0.30 -19.61 0.16
N VAL A 135 0.82 -18.93 0.00
CA VAL A 135 1.79 -18.72 1.09
C VAL A 135 1.29 -17.69 2.11
N CYS A 136 0.55 -16.68 1.66
CA CYS A 136 0.06 -15.60 2.51
C CYS A 136 -1.23 -15.92 3.27
N VAL A 137 -1.94 -16.98 2.91
CA VAL A 137 -3.15 -17.42 3.65
C VAL A 137 -2.71 -18.10 4.94
N PRO A 138 -3.11 -17.61 6.13
CA PRO A 138 -2.81 -18.30 7.38
C PRO A 138 -3.44 -19.70 7.36
N ALA A 139 -2.67 -20.69 7.85
CA ALA A 139 -3.04 -22.11 7.88
C ALA A 139 -4.21 -22.41 8.86
N GLY A 140 -5.33 -21.71 8.74
CA GLY A 140 -6.50 -21.81 9.62
C GLY A 140 -7.82 -21.42 8.97
N GLU A 141 -7.85 -20.88 7.77
CA GLU A 141 -9.08 -20.42 7.11
C GLU A 141 -9.48 -21.25 5.87
N SER A 142 -9.00 -22.47 5.75
CA SER A 142 -9.42 -23.40 4.70
C SER A 142 -10.38 -24.46 5.22
N ALA A 143 -11.50 -24.07 5.84
CA ALA A 143 -12.65 -24.96 6.07
C ALA A 143 -13.88 -24.15 6.49
N GLY A 144 -14.70 -23.79 5.53
CA GLY A 144 -16.03 -23.28 5.75
C GLY A 144 -16.81 -23.33 4.45
#